data_11fa3fec790c60d5ca13fde7a3795f26
#
_entry.id   11fa3fec790c60d5ca13fde7a3795f26
#
_cell.length_a   1.000
_cell.length_b   1.000
_cell.length_c   1.000
_cell.angle_alpha   90.00
_cell.angle_beta   90.00
_cell.angle_gamma   90.00
#
_symmetry.space_group_name_H-M   'P 1'
#
loop_
_entity.id
_entity.type
_entity.pdbx_description
1 polymer ?
#
loop_
_entity_poly.entity_id
_entity_poly.type
_entity_poly.pdbx_seq_one_letter_code
_entity_poly.pdbx_strand_id
1 'polypeptide(L)'
;MTDKKVNVPLILLVVAIVVALLVLILFLSLGGKNDDVELTDQVWEGREYLASLEKKDPETVKQIRKELFQQEIQEQLENEREPLLEQLMSGETDPFSLYKDYAILGDSRAVGFWYWGFLEKSRCLSDGGHTIRKIPEWYDKLEEMNPSYIFLCYGLNDCSIGYWDNGEQYAAEYVEYVKELQKRLPDCTIVVSSILPAQDPAFERSKRWRDIPEWNVVLKEACAENGILYADCDRLYEEYPKLWDPDGIHFREAFYPYWSSLLIATALIGGQENAG
;
A
#
# COMPACT_ATOMS: atom_id res chain seq x y z
N MET A 1 -6.84 -50.37 -15.73
CA MET A 1 -7.80 -49.60 -14.91
C MET A 1 -7.46 -48.14 -15.11
N THR A 2 -8.31 -47.44 -15.85
CA THR A 2 -8.12 -46.05 -16.22
C THR A 2 -8.74 -45.17 -15.13
N ASP A 3 -7.93 -44.50 -14.33
CA ASP A 3 -8.38 -43.50 -13.38
C ASP A 3 -9.01 -42.30 -14.11
N LYS A 4 -10.34 -42.21 -14.04
CA LYS A 4 -11.06 -41.01 -14.47
C LYS A 4 -10.78 -39.89 -13.49
N LYS A 5 -9.89 -38.95 -13.86
CA LYS A 5 -9.72 -37.69 -13.13
C LYS A 5 -11.07 -36.97 -13.05
N VAL A 6 -11.60 -36.88 -11.86
CA VAL A 6 -12.82 -36.11 -11.56
C VAL A 6 -12.54 -34.64 -11.81
N ASN A 7 -13.29 -34.02 -12.72
CA ASN A 7 -13.11 -32.62 -13.07
C ASN A 7 -13.79 -31.73 -12.00
N VAL A 8 -13.09 -31.45 -10.92
CA VAL A 8 -13.58 -30.70 -9.75
C VAL A 8 -14.20 -29.34 -10.13
N PRO A 9 -13.63 -28.52 -11.03
CA PRO A 9 -14.27 -27.25 -11.44
C PRO A 9 -15.61 -27.45 -12.16
N LEU A 10 -15.75 -28.52 -12.93
CA LEU A 10 -17.03 -28.84 -13.60
C LEU A 10 -18.11 -29.24 -12.57
N ILE A 11 -17.74 -29.97 -11.53
CA ILE A 11 -18.68 -30.36 -10.45
C ILE A 11 -19.12 -29.12 -9.66
N LEU A 12 -18.20 -28.21 -9.33
CA LEU A 12 -18.54 -26.97 -8.65
C LEU A 12 -19.46 -26.08 -9.49
N LEU A 13 -19.24 -25.99 -10.78
CA LEU A 13 -20.11 -25.25 -11.68
C LEU A 13 -21.53 -25.86 -11.74
N VAL A 14 -21.63 -27.18 -11.83
CA VAL A 14 -22.93 -27.88 -11.84
C VAL A 14 -23.66 -27.69 -10.50
N VAL A 15 -22.94 -27.79 -9.38
CA VAL A 15 -23.53 -27.55 -8.04
C VAL A 15 -24.03 -26.10 -7.92
N ALA A 16 -23.25 -25.11 -8.39
CA ALA A 16 -23.69 -23.71 -8.36
C ALA A 16 -24.97 -23.48 -9.20
N ILE A 17 -25.05 -24.09 -10.40
CA ILE A 17 -26.23 -23.99 -11.24
C ILE A 17 -27.45 -24.68 -10.59
N VAL A 18 -27.26 -25.84 -9.95
CA VAL A 18 -28.35 -26.54 -9.25
C VAL A 18 -28.85 -25.74 -8.06
N VAL A 19 -27.94 -25.14 -7.29
CA VAL A 19 -28.31 -24.27 -6.16
C VAL A 19 -29.08 -23.04 -6.65
N ALA A 20 -28.62 -22.40 -7.72
CA ALA A 20 -29.30 -21.24 -8.31
C ALA A 20 -30.72 -21.60 -8.82
N LEU A 21 -30.88 -22.78 -9.46
CA LEU A 21 -32.18 -23.28 -9.90
C LEU A 21 -33.10 -23.63 -8.72
N LEU A 22 -32.59 -24.23 -7.64
CA LEU A 22 -33.36 -24.51 -6.44
C LEU A 22 -33.83 -23.22 -5.73
N VAL A 23 -32.99 -22.20 -5.65
CA VAL A 23 -33.36 -20.89 -5.13
C VAL A 23 -34.44 -20.25 -6.01
N LEU A 24 -34.31 -20.32 -7.32
CA LEU A 24 -35.31 -19.80 -8.25
C LEU A 24 -36.67 -20.56 -8.13
N ILE A 25 -36.65 -21.89 -8.02
CA ILE A 25 -37.83 -22.71 -7.80
C ILE A 25 -38.48 -22.39 -6.46
N LEU A 26 -37.69 -22.22 -5.40
CA LEU A 26 -38.16 -21.79 -4.09
C LEU A 26 -38.85 -20.43 -4.15
N PHE A 27 -38.26 -19.48 -4.88
CA PHE A 27 -38.82 -18.14 -5.12
C PHE A 27 -40.13 -18.18 -5.90
N LEU A 28 -40.22 -19.06 -6.89
CA LEU A 28 -41.45 -19.27 -7.70
C LEU A 28 -42.51 -20.06 -6.95
N SER A 29 -42.15 -20.99 -6.07
CA SER A 29 -43.08 -21.82 -5.29
C SER A 29 -43.63 -21.13 -4.03
N LEU A 30 -42.96 -20.12 -3.51
CA LEU A 30 -43.44 -19.31 -2.40
C LEU A 30 -44.50 -18.28 -2.78
N GLY A 31 -45.02 -18.39 -4.01
CA GLY A 31 -46.20 -17.68 -4.54
C GLY A 31 -46.16 -16.22 -4.19
N GLY A 32 -45.54 -15.41 -5.06
CA GLY A 32 -45.43 -13.97 -4.84
C GLY A 32 -46.79 -13.34 -4.56
N LYS A 33 -47.04 -13.06 -3.32
CA LYS A 33 -47.80 -11.88 -2.99
C LYS A 33 -46.91 -10.74 -3.41
N ASN A 34 -47.39 -9.91 -4.31
CA ASN A 34 -46.86 -8.56 -4.54
C ASN A 34 -47.03 -7.79 -3.24
N ASP A 35 -46.19 -8.02 -2.28
CA ASP A 35 -45.87 -6.99 -1.31
C ASP A 35 -45.05 -5.99 -2.10
N ASP A 36 -45.60 -4.82 -2.33
CA ASP A 36 -44.88 -3.67 -2.86
C ASP A 36 -43.69 -3.47 -1.91
N VAL A 37 -42.52 -4.01 -2.30
CA VAL A 37 -41.27 -3.76 -1.61
C VAL A 37 -41.01 -2.29 -1.84
N GLU A 38 -41.28 -1.47 -0.82
CA GLU A 38 -40.92 -0.07 -0.80
C GLU A 38 -39.39 -0.04 -0.96
N LEU A 39 -38.93 0.20 -2.18
CA LEU A 39 -37.51 0.27 -2.50
C LEU A 39 -36.95 1.44 -1.69
N THR A 40 -35.99 1.14 -0.83
CA THR A 40 -35.31 2.18 -0.05
C THR A 40 -34.69 3.22 -1.01
N ASP A 41 -34.53 4.46 -0.54
CA ASP A 41 -33.95 5.56 -1.33
C ASP A 41 -32.61 5.13 -1.98
N GLN A 42 -31.81 4.35 -1.26
CA GLN A 42 -30.54 3.79 -1.77
C GLN A 42 -30.72 2.90 -3.02
N VAL A 43 -31.80 2.11 -3.09
CA VAL A 43 -32.09 1.25 -4.26
C VAL A 43 -32.52 2.12 -5.46
N TRP A 44 -33.25 3.20 -5.21
CA TRP A 44 -33.62 4.16 -6.26
C TRP A 44 -32.40 4.89 -6.80
N GLU A 45 -31.54 5.40 -5.92
CA GLU A 45 -30.27 6.04 -6.30
C GLU A 45 -29.37 5.09 -7.11
N GLY A 46 -29.28 3.82 -6.69
CA GLY A 46 -28.53 2.79 -7.43
C GLY A 46 -29.09 2.54 -8.83
N ARG A 47 -30.42 2.51 -8.99
CA ARG A 47 -31.07 2.36 -10.32
C ARG A 47 -30.84 3.58 -11.21
N GLU A 48 -30.96 4.79 -10.68
CA GLU A 48 -30.66 6.01 -11.43
C GLU A 48 -29.21 6.07 -11.87
N TYR A 49 -28.28 5.66 -10.98
CA TYR A 49 -26.87 5.58 -11.30
C TYR A 49 -26.62 4.59 -12.44
N LEU A 50 -27.17 3.36 -12.36
CA LEU A 50 -27.04 2.36 -13.43
C LEU A 50 -27.62 2.87 -14.76
N ALA A 51 -28.81 3.50 -14.74
CA ALA A 51 -29.41 4.08 -15.94
C ALA A 51 -28.57 5.26 -16.49
N SER A 52 -27.82 5.95 -15.66
CA SER A 52 -26.86 6.97 -16.09
C SER A 52 -25.65 6.37 -16.80
N LEU A 53 -25.17 5.20 -16.34
CA LEU A 53 -24.05 4.49 -16.95
C LEU A 53 -24.41 3.93 -18.34
N GLU A 54 -25.66 3.46 -18.56
CA GLU A 54 -26.14 3.00 -19.86
C GLU A 54 -26.08 4.07 -20.96
N LYS A 55 -26.09 5.35 -20.57
CA LYS A 55 -26.00 6.50 -21.49
C LYS A 55 -24.56 6.94 -21.79
N LYS A 56 -23.58 6.39 -21.08
CA LYS A 56 -22.16 6.72 -21.27
C LYS A 56 -21.55 5.80 -22.35
N ASP A 57 -20.50 6.29 -22.98
CA ASP A 57 -19.74 5.46 -23.91
C ASP A 57 -19.07 4.29 -23.19
N PRO A 58 -18.81 3.16 -23.90
CA PRO A 58 -18.25 1.96 -23.29
C PRO A 58 -16.90 2.14 -22.58
N GLU A 59 -16.04 3.03 -23.06
CA GLU A 59 -14.73 3.28 -22.44
C GLU A 59 -14.89 4.04 -21.11
N THR A 60 -15.79 5.01 -21.07
CA THR A 60 -16.15 5.70 -19.81
C THR A 60 -16.71 4.71 -18.77
N VAL A 61 -17.59 3.79 -19.19
CA VAL A 61 -18.14 2.77 -18.27
C VAL A 61 -17.03 1.83 -17.76
N LYS A 62 -16.11 1.43 -18.64
CA LYS A 62 -14.96 0.60 -18.29
C LYS A 62 -14.03 1.30 -17.28
N GLN A 63 -13.79 2.59 -17.49
CA GLN A 63 -12.98 3.40 -16.57
C GLN A 63 -13.65 3.50 -15.19
N ILE A 64 -14.94 3.83 -15.13
CA ILE A 64 -15.70 3.90 -13.87
C ILE A 64 -15.69 2.55 -13.15
N ARG A 65 -15.87 1.45 -13.88
CA ARG A 65 -15.80 0.10 -13.28
C ARG A 65 -14.42 -0.18 -12.69
N LYS A 66 -13.35 0.21 -13.38
CA LYS A 66 -11.98 0.06 -12.88
C LYS A 66 -11.77 0.86 -11.60
N GLU A 67 -12.25 2.10 -11.56
CA GLU A 67 -12.15 2.97 -10.38
C GLU A 67 -12.92 2.41 -9.18
N LEU A 68 -14.16 1.96 -9.40
CA LEU A 68 -14.97 1.35 -8.34
C LEU A 68 -14.33 0.05 -7.80
N PHE A 69 -13.82 -0.78 -8.68
CA PHE A 69 -13.12 -2.01 -8.28
C PHE A 69 -11.85 -1.70 -7.48
N GLN A 70 -11.09 -0.67 -7.88
CA GLN A 70 -9.92 -0.22 -7.14
C GLN A 70 -10.30 0.33 -5.75
N GLN A 71 -11.41 1.07 -5.65
CA GLN A 71 -11.92 1.57 -4.37
C GLN A 71 -12.36 0.42 -3.45
N GLU A 72 -13.06 -0.58 -3.98
CA GLU A 72 -13.51 -1.76 -3.22
C GLU A 72 -12.32 -2.58 -2.68
N ILE A 73 -11.30 -2.80 -3.51
CA ILE A 73 -10.05 -3.44 -3.09
C ILE A 73 -9.37 -2.61 -1.99
N GLN A 74 -9.26 -1.30 -2.19
CA GLN A 74 -8.62 -0.43 -1.20
C GLN A 74 -9.35 -0.46 0.15
N GLU A 75 -10.68 -0.46 0.14
CA GLU A 75 -11.49 -0.57 1.35
C GLU A 75 -11.32 -1.93 2.04
N GLN A 76 -11.26 -3.02 1.29
CA GLN A 76 -10.98 -4.35 1.83
C GLN A 76 -9.59 -4.42 2.46
N LEU A 77 -8.55 -3.91 1.78
CA LEU A 77 -7.19 -3.84 2.31
C LEU A 77 -7.10 -3.04 3.61
N GLU A 78 -7.82 -1.91 3.69
CA GLU A 78 -7.87 -1.11 4.90
C GLU A 78 -8.55 -1.86 6.05
N ASN A 79 -9.66 -2.55 5.79
CA ASN A 79 -10.37 -3.33 6.78
C ASN A 79 -9.55 -4.51 7.33
N GLU A 80 -8.74 -5.17 6.49
CA GLU A 80 -7.85 -6.26 6.92
C GLU A 80 -6.60 -5.73 7.65
N ARG A 81 -6.12 -4.55 7.25
CA ARG A 81 -4.93 -3.92 7.82
C ARG A 81 -5.17 -3.41 9.26
N GLU A 82 -6.33 -2.83 9.53
CA GLU A 82 -6.60 -2.20 10.82
C GLU A 82 -6.46 -3.16 12.03
N PRO A 83 -6.99 -4.40 12.03
CA PRO A 83 -6.81 -5.33 13.14
C PRO A 83 -5.35 -5.73 13.37
N LEU A 84 -4.58 -5.94 12.30
CA LEU A 84 -3.15 -6.24 12.40
C LEU A 84 -2.39 -5.01 12.93
N LEU A 85 -2.71 -3.84 12.40
CA LEU A 85 -2.07 -2.60 12.79
C LEU A 85 -2.33 -2.27 14.27
N GLU A 86 -3.54 -2.51 14.79
CA GLU A 86 -3.87 -2.34 16.20
C GLU A 86 -2.98 -3.20 17.09
N GLN A 87 -2.78 -4.48 16.76
CA GLN A 87 -1.91 -5.39 17.50
C GLN A 87 -0.44 -4.95 17.47
N LEU A 88 0.03 -4.45 16.34
CA LEU A 88 1.40 -3.97 16.19
C LEU A 88 1.62 -2.64 16.94
N MET A 89 0.69 -1.69 16.80
CA MET A 89 0.78 -0.37 17.41
C MET A 89 0.59 -0.41 18.93
N SER A 90 -0.19 -1.36 19.45
CA SER A 90 -0.34 -1.59 20.91
C SER A 90 0.89 -2.28 21.52
N GLY A 91 1.77 -2.86 20.71
CA GLY A 91 2.92 -3.65 21.17
C GLY A 91 2.56 -5.08 21.59
N GLU A 92 1.34 -5.55 21.29
CA GLU A 92 0.95 -6.96 21.51
C GLU A 92 1.78 -7.89 20.61
N THR A 93 2.08 -7.44 19.42
CA THR A 93 2.98 -8.11 18.48
C THR A 93 4.18 -7.21 18.17
N ASP A 94 5.40 -7.73 18.31
CA ASP A 94 6.62 -7.03 17.90
C ASP A 94 6.68 -6.96 16.36
N PRO A 95 6.62 -5.76 15.75
CA PRO A 95 6.64 -5.61 14.30
C PRO A 95 7.91 -6.18 13.67
N PHE A 96 9.05 -6.11 14.36
CA PHE A 96 10.33 -6.59 13.84
C PHE A 96 10.40 -8.12 13.72
N SER A 97 9.59 -8.84 14.50
CA SER A 97 9.49 -10.30 14.40
C SER A 97 8.92 -10.79 13.05
N LEU A 98 8.28 -9.89 12.30
CA LEU A 98 7.66 -10.15 11.00
C LEU A 98 8.61 -9.90 9.81
N TYR A 99 9.74 -9.22 10.04
CA TYR A 99 10.77 -8.96 9.02
C TYR A 99 11.67 -10.19 8.83
N LYS A 100 11.25 -11.14 8.01
CA LYS A 100 12.01 -12.38 7.82
C LYS A 100 12.99 -12.32 6.67
N ASP A 101 12.57 -11.87 5.52
CA ASP A 101 13.39 -11.77 4.30
C ASP A 101 13.11 -10.45 3.60
N TYR A 102 13.88 -9.44 3.94
CA TYR A 102 13.61 -8.04 3.60
C TYR A 102 14.87 -7.30 3.19
N ALA A 103 14.66 -6.16 2.54
CA ALA A 103 15.63 -5.07 2.44
C ALA A 103 14.95 -3.73 2.75
N ILE A 104 15.66 -2.86 3.46
CA ILE A 104 15.24 -1.47 3.68
C ILE A 104 16.22 -0.56 2.97
N LEU A 105 15.71 0.28 2.07
CA LEU A 105 16.45 1.32 1.40
C LEU A 105 15.97 2.68 1.91
N GLY A 106 16.88 3.63 2.09
CA GLY A 106 16.47 4.95 2.55
C GLY A 106 17.61 5.91 2.85
N ASP A 107 17.23 7.01 3.44
CA ASP A 107 18.13 8.05 3.90
C ASP A 107 18.58 7.87 5.36
N SER A 108 19.11 8.94 5.99
CA SER A 108 19.59 8.90 7.38
C SER A 108 18.53 8.46 8.40
N ARG A 109 17.24 8.65 8.09
CA ARG A 109 16.15 8.23 8.96
C ARG A 109 16.01 6.71 8.99
N ALA A 110 16.15 6.06 7.82
CA ALA A 110 16.13 4.61 7.73
C ALA A 110 17.37 3.94 8.35
N VAL A 111 18.47 4.66 8.50
CA VAL A 111 19.65 4.19 9.25
C VAL A 111 19.29 3.75 10.65
N GLY A 112 18.33 4.41 11.30
CA GLY A 112 17.94 4.10 12.66
C GLY A 112 17.41 2.67 12.86
N PHE A 113 16.87 2.02 11.86
CA PHE A 113 16.44 0.63 11.98
C PHE A 113 17.58 -0.31 12.41
N TRP A 114 18.77 -0.14 11.86
CA TRP A 114 19.92 -0.93 12.28
C TRP A 114 20.75 -0.26 13.39
N TYR A 115 20.77 1.07 13.44
CA TYR A 115 21.53 1.80 14.46
C TYR A 115 21.04 1.50 15.88
N TRP A 116 19.73 1.43 16.07
CA TRP A 116 19.10 1.07 17.34
C TRP A 116 19.01 -0.45 17.55
N GLY A 117 19.49 -1.27 16.61
CA GLY A 117 19.56 -2.72 16.76
C GLY A 117 18.26 -3.47 16.49
N PHE A 118 17.27 -2.83 15.85
CA PHE A 118 16.01 -3.49 15.51
C PHE A 118 16.15 -4.47 14.36
N LEU A 119 16.93 -4.11 13.34
CA LEU A 119 17.10 -4.89 12.12
C LEU A 119 18.58 -5.07 11.78
N GLU A 120 18.88 -6.07 10.96
CA GLU A 120 20.26 -6.38 10.55
C GLU A 120 20.82 -5.31 9.62
N LYS A 121 22.02 -4.80 9.95
CA LYS A 121 22.71 -3.79 9.14
C LYS A 121 22.92 -4.22 7.68
N SER A 122 23.17 -5.50 7.42
CA SER A 122 23.38 -6.05 6.08
C SER A 122 22.14 -5.94 5.19
N ARG A 123 20.95 -5.83 5.80
CA ARG A 123 19.64 -5.69 5.16
C ARG A 123 19.17 -4.25 5.04
N CYS A 124 19.85 -3.30 5.68
CA CYS A 124 19.51 -1.87 5.66
C CYS A 124 20.46 -1.13 4.72
N LEU A 125 20.04 -0.92 3.47
CA LEU A 125 20.78 -0.24 2.41
C LEU A 125 20.52 1.26 2.46
N SER A 126 20.85 1.89 3.57
CA SER A 126 20.54 3.29 3.91
C SER A 126 21.77 4.02 4.42
N ASP A 127 21.88 5.32 4.12
CA ASP A 127 22.94 6.16 4.62
C ASP A 127 22.51 7.65 4.63
N GLY A 128 23.30 8.48 5.31
CA GLY A 128 23.09 9.91 5.38
C GLY A 128 23.13 10.56 3.99
N GLY A 129 22.18 11.47 3.73
CA GLY A 129 22.14 12.22 2.48
C GLY A 129 21.63 11.45 1.27
N HIS A 130 21.25 10.17 1.40
CA HIS A 130 20.70 9.40 0.31
C HIS A 130 19.37 9.97 -0.20
N THR A 131 19.16 9.86 -1.51
CA THR A 131 17.95 10.20 -2.26
C THR A 131 17.50 8.97 -3.07
N ILE A 132 16.32 9.03 -3.70
CA ILE A 132 15.84 7.95 -4.58
C ILE A 132 16.84 7.64 -5.71
N ARG A 133 17.69 8.59 -6.11
CA ARG A 133 18.74 8.38 -7.12
C ARG A 133 19.84 7.42 -6.68
N LYS A 134 19.83 6.99 -5.42
CA LYS A 134 20.68 5.92 -4.91
C LYS A 134 20.11 4.52 -5.15
N ILE A 135 18.82 4.39 -5.47
CA ILE A 135 18.18 3.09 -5.71
C ILE A 135 18.92 2.27 -6.78
N PRO A 136 19.31 2.83 -7.95
CA PRO A 136 20.02 2.06 -8.97
C PRO A 136 21.37 1.49 -8.52
N GLU A 137 22.05 2.10 -7.57
CA GLU A 137 23.32 1.61 -7.04
C GLU A 137 23.16 0.27 -6.26
N TRP A 138 21.94 -0.07 -5.88
CA TRP A 138 21.62 -1.27 -5.11
C TRP A 138 21.02 -2.42 -5.93
N TYR A 139 20.75 -2.23 -7.23
CA TYR A 139 20.09 -3.25 -8.06
C TYR A 139 20.79 -4.61 -8.01
N ASP A 140 22.08 -4.66 -8.30
CA ASP A 140 22.82 -5.93 -8.32
C ASP A 140 22.83 -6.62 -6.95
N LYS A 141 22.95 -5.83 -5.87
CA LYS A 141 22.92 -6.34 -4.51
C LYS A 141 21.53 -6.86 -4.13
N LEU A 142 20.47 -6.19 -4.56
CA LEU A 142 19.11 -6.63 -4.32
C LEU A 142 18.78 -7.91 -5.10
N GLU A 143 19.27 -8.05 -6.34
CA GLU A 143 19.16 -9.29 -7.10
C GLU A 143 19.91 -10.45 -6.42
N GLU A 144 21.10 -10.20 -5.87
CA GLU A 144 21.85 -11.20 -5.09
C GLU A 144 21.13 -11.56 -3.78
N MET A 145 20.55 -10.58 -3.08
CA MET A 145 19.81 -10.80 -1.84
C MET A 145 18.46 -11.48 -2.08
N ASN A 146 17.83 -11.23 -3.22
CA ASN A 146 16.50 -11.71 -3.62
C ASN A 146 15.46 -11.64 -2.48
N PRO A 147 15.21 -10.46 -1.88
CA PRO A 147 14.36 -10.35 -0.72
C PRO A 147 12.88 -10.52 -1.09
N SER A 148 12.08 -11.05 -0.14
CA SER A 148 10.62 -11.12 -0.29
C SER A 148 9.95 -9.74 -0.17
N TYR A 149 10.57 -8.83 0.57
CA TYR A 149 10.05 -7.48 0.80
C TYR A 149 11.14 -6.42 0.61
N ILE A 150 10.80 -5.32 -0.06
CA ILE A 150 11.62 -4.11 -0.14
C ILE A 150 10.81 -2.94 0.41
N PHE A 151 11.38 -2.23 1.39
CA PHE A 151 10.82 -1.00 1.93
C PHE A 151 11.67 0.19 1.48
N LEU A 152 11.06 1.16 0.80
CA LEU A 152 11.71 2.34 0.28
C LEU A 152 11.35 3.55 1.15
N CYS A 153 12.32 4.03 1.93
CA CYS A 153 12.15 5.04 2.98
C CYS A 153 12.99 6.29 2.66
N TYR A 154 12.67 6.96 1.55
CA TYR A 154 13.35 8.16 1.06
C TYR A 154 12.46 9.39 1.13
N GLY A 155 13.01 10.55 0.78
CA GLY A 155 12.25 11.75 0.48
C GLY A 155 12.72 12.99 1.23
N LEU A 156 13.27 12.88 2.44
CA LEU A 156 13.73 14.05 3.18
C LEU A 156 14.79 14.85 2.42
N ASN A 157 15.84 14.17 1.98
CA ASN A 157 16.92 14.81 1.22
C ASN A 157 16.44 15.20 -0.17
N ASP A 158 15.60 14.37 -0.78
CA ASP A 158 14.99 14.60 -2.09
C ASP A 158 14.27 15.95 -2.13
N CYS A 159 13.43 16.21 -1.16
CA CYS A 159 12.70 17.45 -1.05
C CYS A 159 13.61 18.67 -0.89
N SER A 160 14.76 18.53 -0.22
CA SER A 160 15.65 19.65 0.11
C SER A 160 16.74 19.92 -0.93
N ILE A 161 17.21 18.90 -1.65
CA ILE A 161 18.43 18.99 -2.48
C ILE A 161 18.23 19.78 -3.79
N GLY A 162 16.99 19.92 -4.25
CA GLY A 162 16.67 20.72 -5.43
C GLY A 162 16.87 20.00 -6.77
N TYR A 163 16.87 18.68 -6.80
CA TYR A 163 16.87 17.92 -8.06
C TYR A 163 15.51 17.96 -8.77
N TRP A 164 14.44 18.16 -8.01
CA TRP A 164 13.08 18.27 -8.49
C TRP A 164 12.49 19.62 -8.09
N ASP A 165 11.73 20.22 -8.98
CA ASP A 165 11.06 21.50 -8.70
C ASP A 165 9.83 21.32 -7.81
N ASN A 166 9.17 20.16 -7.92
CA ASN A 166 7.90 19.83 -7.26
C ASN A 166 7.75 18.33 -7.00
N GLY A 167 6.66 17.94 -6.33
CA GLY A 167 6.33 16.57 -5.99
C GLY A 167 6.05 15.68 -7.20
N GLU A 168 5.49 16.24 -8.28
CA GLU A 168 5.14 15.51 -9.50
C GLU A 168 6.40 14.98 -10.21
N GLN A 169 7.44 15.81 -10.34
CA GLN A 169 8.70 15.36 -10.93
C GLN A 169 9.39 14.30 -10.07
N TYR A 170 9.34 14.45 -8.75
CA TYR A 170 9.87 13.48 -7.80
C TYR A 170 9.13 12.15 -7.89
N ALA A 171 7.80 12.17 -7.80
CA ALA A 171 6.97 10.97 -7.84
C ALA A 171 7.13 10.22 -9.18
N ALA A 172 7.21 10.94 -10.31
CA ALA A 172 7.42 10.34 -11.62
C ALA A 172 8.76 9.58 -11.69
N GLU A 173 9.88 10.19 -11.24
CA GLU A 173 11.18 9.52 -11.21
C GLU A 173 11.19 8.34 -10.22
N TYR A 174 10.49 8.47 -9.07
CA TYR A 174 10.39 7.41 -8.08
C TYR A 174 9.66 6.18 -8.63
N VAL A 175 8.51 6.40 -9.29
CA VAL A 175 7.74 5.32 -9.94
C VAL A 175 8.59 4.56 -10.96
N GLU A 176 9.43 5.24 -11.74
CA GLU A 176 10.32 4.56 -12.69
C GLU A 176 11.35 3.65 -12.00
N TYR A 177 11.92 4.08 -10.86
CA TYR A 177 12.81 3.20 -10.08
C TYR A 177 12.08 2.01 -9.48
N VAL A 178 10.84 2.20 -8.98
CA VAL A 178 10.04 1.09 -8.44
C VAL A 178 9.68 0.09 -9.54
N LYS A 179 9.28 0.55 -10.72
CA LYS A 179 9.00 -0.33 -11.88
C LYS A 179 10.22 -1.13 -12.31
N GLU A 180 11.40 -0.52 -12.30
CA GLU A 180 12.62 -1.26 -12.62
C GLU A 180 12.94 -2.31 -11.55
N LEU A 181 12.71 -2.02 -10.26
CA LEU A 181 12.81 -3.01 -9.19
C LEU A 181 11.79 -4.15 -9.38
N GLN A 182 10.53 -3.86 -9.65
CA GLN A 182 9.49 -4.86 -9.92
C GLN A 182 9.84 -5.78 -11.10
N LYS A 183 10.46 -5.23 -12.14
CA LYS A 183 10.92 -6.00 -13.29
C LYS A 183 12.09 -6.92 -12.96
N ARG A 184 13.03 -6.45 -12.11
CA ARG A 184 14.21 -7.22 -11.67
C ARG A 184 13.88 -8.29 -10.65
N LEU A 185 12.91 -8.01 -9.79
CA LEU A 185 12.48 -8.84 -8.66
C LEU A 185 10.95 -9.03 -8.70
N PRO A 186 10.44 -9.82 -9.65
CA PRO A 186 8.99 -9.93 -9.91
C PRO A 186 8.21 -10.56 -8.76
N ASP A 187 8.86 -11.34 -7.90
CA ASP A 187 8.24 -12.01 -6.75
C ASP A 187 8.38 -11.18 -5.45
N CYS A 188 9.01 -10.00 -5.52
CA CYS A 188 9.26 -9.15 -4.37
C CYS A 188 8.12 -8.13 -4.17
N THR A 189 7.60 -8.07 -2.97
CA THR A 189 6.66 -7.04 -2.56
C THR A 189 7.41 -5.74 -2.24
N ILE A 190 7.12 -4.66 -2.98
CA ILE A 190 7.77 -3.37 -2.80
C ILE A 190 6.80 -2.38 -2.17
N VAL A 191 7.20 -1.76 -1.06
CA VAL A 191 6.43 -0.76 -0.32
C VAL A 191 7.17 0.56 -0.32
N VAL A 192 6.51 1.61 -0.75
CA VAL A 192 6.97 3.01 -0.65
C VAL A 192 6.41 3.62 0.63
N SER A 193 7.28 4.08 1.53
CA SER A 193 6.88 4.87 2.70
C SER A 193 6.55 6.31 2.30
N SER A 194 5.52 6.91 2.91
CA SER A 194 5.40 8.36 2.85
C SER A 194 6.66 9.05 3.39
N ILE A 195 6.92 10.25 2.92
CA ILE A 195 8.01 11.08 3.42
C ILE A 195 7.60 11.61 4.80
N LEU A 196 8.21 11.10 5.85
CA LEU A 196 7.92 11.60 7.19
C LEU A 196 8.26 13.08 7.30
N PRO A 197 7.33 13.94 7.80
CA PRO A 197 7.55 15.38 7.87
C PRO A 197 8.73 15.76 8.79
N ALA A 198 9.30 16.93 8.55
CA ALA A 198 10.24 17.56 9.47
C ALA A 198 9.50 18.46 10.47
N GLN A 199 10.12 18.77 11.60
CA GLN A 199 9.62 19.69 12.62
C GLN A 199 10.53 20.93 12.76
N ASP A 200 10.06 21.99 13.42
CA ASP A 200 10.97 23.02 13.92
C ASP A 200 12.00 22.39 14.87
N PRO A 201 13.28 22.71 14.83
CA PRO A 201 13.93 23.80 14.07
C PRO A 201 14.47 23.39 12.67
N ALA A 202 14.17 22.20 12.15
CA ALA A 202 14.71 21.73 10.86
C ALA A 202 14.47 22.72 9.70
N PHE A 203 13.34 23.44 9.73
CA PHE A 203 12.98 24.40 8.70
C PHE A 203 13.93 25.61 8.57
N GLU A 204 14.79 25.84 9.56
CA GLU A 204 15.89 26.80 9.45
C GLU A 204 16.98 26.32 8.47
N ARG A 205 17.15 25.00 8.34
CA ARG A 205 18.12 24.37 7.43
C ARG A 205 17.57 24.25 6.01
N SER A 206 16.29 23.87 5.86
CA SER A 206 15.61 23.84 4.57
C SER A 206 14.12 24.17 4.71
N LYS A 207 13.71 25.27 4.07
CA LYS A 207 12.30 25.66 4.03
C LYS A 207 11.45 24.70 3.17
N ARG A 208 12.07 24.00 2.21
CA ARG A 208 11.39 23.05 1.31
C ARG A 208 10.80 21.85 2.05
N TRP A 209 11.27 21.53 3.23
CA TRP A 209 10.65 20.47 4.04
C TRP A 209 9.23 20.78 4.50
N ARG A 210 8.78 22.04 4.36
CA ARG A 210 7.36 22.41 4.58
C ARG A 210 6.44 21.90 3.48
N ASP A 211 6.99 21.56 2.31
CA ASP A 211 6.26 21.10 1.15
C ASP A 211 6.06 19.56 1.18
N ILE A 212 6.67 18.86 2.15
CA ILE A 212 6.56 17.39 2.29
C ILE A 212 5.10 16.90 2.27
N PRO A 213 4.13 17.51 2.99
CA PRO A 213 2.74 17.05 2.92
C PRO A 213 2.16 17.10 1.51
N GLU A 214 2.46 18.14 0.74
CA GLU A 214 2.01 18.26 -0.67
C GLU A 214 2.68 17.18 -1.55
N TRP A 215 3.97 16.93 -1.33
CA TRP A 215 4.70 15.87 -2.03
C TRP A 215 4.13 14.48 -1.73
N ASN A 216 3.71 14.23 -0.49
CA ASN A 216 3.08 12.97 -0.09
C ASN A 216 1.75 12.73 -0.78
N VAL A 217 0.92 13.77 -0.99
CA VAL A 217 -0.33 13.65 -1.76
C VAL A 217 -0.02 13.15 -3.17
N VAL A 218 0.90 13.80 -3.87
CA VAL A 218 1.28 13.46 -5.24
C VAL A 218 1.93 12.07 -5.32
N LEU A 219 2.80 11.73 -4.37
CA LEU A 219 3.45 10.42 -4.33
C LEU A 219 2.44 9.29 -4.08
N LYS A 220 1.47 9.50 -3.18
CA LYS A 220 0.39 8.55 -2.90
C LYS A 220 -0.47 8.28 -4.13
N GLU A 221 -0.87 9.34 -4.84
CA GLU A 221 -1.62 9.25 -6.08
C GLU A 221 -0.83 8.50 -7.16
N ALA A 222 0.44 8.86 -7.36
CA ALA A 222 1.30 8.19 -8.34
C ALA A 222 1.51 6.70 -8.01
N CYS A 223 1.65 6.33 -6.73
CA CYS A 223 1.73 4.93 -6.31
C CYS A 223 0.42 4.19 -6.64
N ALA A 224 -0.74 4.77 -6.30
CA ALA A 224 -2.04 4.17 -6.57
C ALA A 224 -2.29 3.95 -8.07
N GLU A 225 -1.97 4.95 -8.91
CA GLU A 225 -2.11 4.85 -10.37
C GLU A 225 -1.25 3.74 -10.99
N ASN A 226 -0.13 3.40 -10.35
CA ASN A 226 0.82 2.41 -10.85
C ASN A 226 0.78 1.07 -10.11
N GLY A 227 -0.19 0.86 -9.21
CA GLY A 227 -0.33 -0.39 -8.44
C GLY A 227 0.85 -0.65 -7.49
N ILE A 228 1.46 0.42 -6.95
CA ILE A 228 2.57 0.38 -6.01
C ILE A 228 2.01 0.51 -4.59
N LEU A 229 2.42 -0.37 -3.69
CA LEU A 229 2.00 -0.29 -2.29
C LEU A 229 2.61 0.94 -1.61
N TYR A 230 1.75 1.73 -0.97
CA TYR A 230 2.12 2.94 -0.26
C TYR A 230 1.79 2.84 1.22
N ALA A 231 2.79 2.93 2.07
CA ALA A 231 2.61 2.99 3.52
C ALA A 231 2.44 4.46 3.94
N ASP A 232 1.21 4.83 4.26
CA ASP A 232 0.88 6.16 4.77
C ASP A 232 1.30 6.27 6.23
N CYS A 233 2.45 6.90 6.47
CA CYS A 233 3.04 7.08 7.79
C CYS A 233 2.81 8.50 8.35
N ASP A 234 2.04 9.35 7.68
CA ASP A 234 1.86 10.76 8.04
C ASP A 234 1.21 10.91 9.41
N ARG A 235 0.31 9.98 9.79
CA ARG A 235 -0.31 9.93 11.13
C ARG A 235 0.71 9.94 12.27
N LEU A 236 1.89 9.38 12.08
CA LEU A 236 2.92 9.33 13.13
C LEU A 236 3.42 10.72 13.54
N TYR A 237 3.36 11.69 12.62
CA TYR A 237 3.74 13.07 12.91
C TYR A 237 2.80 13.71 13.94
N GLU A 238 1.50 13.44 13.82
CA GLU A 238 0.50 14.01 14.71
C GLU A 238 0.36 13.22 16.02
N GLU A 239 0.41 11.89 15.95
CA GLU A 239 0.22 11.02 17.12
C GLU A 239 1.44 10.98 18.03
N TYR A 240 2.65 11.07 17.47
CA TYR A 240 3.92 10.88 18.20
C TYR A 240 4.93 12.02 18.02
N PRO A 241 4.53 13.31 18.10
CA PRO A 241 5.43 14.45 17.80
C PRO A 241 6.66 14.53 18.71
N LYS A 242 6.60 13.92 19.90
CA LYS A 242 7.71 13.89 20.86
C LYS A 242 8.78 12.85 20.55
N LEU A 243 8.57 12.00 19.57
CA LEU A 243 9.52 10.97 19.16
C LEU A 243 10.51 11.43 18.09
N TRP A 244 10.39 12.69 17.63
CA TRP A 244 11.44 13.36 16.87
C TRP A 244 12.60 13.76 17.82
N ASP A 245 13.83 13.70 17.30
CA ASP A 245 14.96 14.28 17.96
C ASP A 245 14.88 15.82 17.95
N PRO A 246 15.62 16.52 18.86
CA PRO A 246 15.60 17.97 18.92
C PRO A 246 16.05 18.69 17.64
N ASP A 247 16.65 17.99 16.69
CA ASP A 247 17.01 18.55 15.38
C ASP A 247 15.83 18.69 14.42
N GLY A 248 14.66 18.13 14.77
CA GLY A 248 13.43 18.16 13.99
C GLY A 248 13.47 17.29 12.75
N ILE A 249 14.49 16.44 12.58
CA ILE A 249 14.72 15.59 11.39
C ILE A 249 14.71 14.13 11.75
N HIS A 250 15.57 13.73 12.69
CA HIS A 250 15.78 12.33 13.05
C HIS A 250 14.79 11.86 14.12
N PHE A 251 14.80 10.57 14.39
CA PHE A 251 13.86 9.95 15.32
C PHE A 251 14.58 9.28 16.48
N ARG A 252 13.94 9.32 17.63
CA ARG A 252 14.33 8.56 18.81
C ARG A 252 14.04 7.08 18.60
N GLU A 253 14.73 6.22 19.33
CA GLU A 253 14.55 4.77 19.30
C GLU A 253 13.08 4.34 19.33
N ALA A 254 12.30 4.91 20.25
CA ALA A 254 10.88 4.56 20.43
C ALA A 254 9.96 4.88 19.24
N PHE A 255 10.43 5.57 18.20
CA PHE A 255 9.66 5.84 16.98
C PHE A 255 9.62 4.63 16.05
N TYR A 256 10.71 3.87 15.98
CA TYR A 256 10.89 2.83 14.98
C TYR A 256 9.86 1.69 15.03
N PRO A 257 9.39 1.22 16.21
CA PRO A 257 8.30 0.24 16.26
C PRO A 257 7.03 0.72 15.56
N TYR A 258 6.64 1.98 15.72
CA TYR A 258 5.44 2.54 15.07
C TYR A 258 5.61 2.65 13.56
N TRP A 259 6.76 3.16 13.10
CA TRP A 259 7.04 3.23 11.66
C TRP A 259 7.11 1.83 11.05
N SER A 260 7.79 0.92 11.71
CA SER A 260 7.86 -0.50 11.30
C SER A 260 6.49 -1.14 11.19
N SER A 261 5.57 -0.86 12.14
CA SER A 261 4.21 -1.41 12.14
C SER A 261 3.45 -1.02 10.86
N LEU A 262 3.53 0.24 10.45
CA LEU A 262 2.87 0.72 9.23
C LEU A 262 3.49 0.09 7.96
N LEU A 263 4.82 0.01 7.90
CA LEU A 263 5.52 -0.58 6.77
C LEU A 263 5.16 -2.06 6.60
N ILE A 264 5.29 -2.85 7.67
CA ILE A 264 5.10 -4.30 7.58
C ILE A 264 3.63 -4.68 7.41
N ALA A 265 2.69 -3.96 8.04
CA ALA A 265 1.26 -4.20 7.82
C ALA A 265 0.88 -3.96 6.35
N THR A 266 1.40 -2.89 5.73
CA THR A 266 1.18 -2.61 4.31
C THR A 266 1.74 -3.71 3.42
N ALA A 267 2.94 -4.23 3.73
CA ALA A 267 3.57 -5.29 2.94
C ALA A 267 2.81 -6.63 3.03
N LEU A 268 2.40 -7.03 4.24
CA LEU A 268 1.76 -8.34 4.46
C LEU A 268 0.37 -8.41 3.83
N ILE A 269 -0.38 -7.32 3.86
CA ILE A 269 -1.74 -7.28 3.33
C ILE A 269 -1.73 -7.07 1.82
N GLY A 270 -0.94 -6.10 1.32
CA GLY A 270 -0.83 -5.87 -0.12
C GLY A 270 -0.06 -6.95 -0.89
N GLY A 271 0.80 -7.74 -0.22
CA GLY A 271 1.54 -8.85 -0.84
C GLY A 271 0.70 -10.11 -1.08
N GLN A 272 -0.45 -10.26 -0.43
CA GLN A 272 -1.33 -11.44 -0.62
C GLN A 272 -2.04 -11.43 -1.98
N GLU A 273 -2.27 -10.27 -2.58
CA GLU A 273 -2.94 -10.14 -3.88
C GLU A 273 -2.04 -10.47 -5.07
N ASN A 274 -0.73 -10.30 -4.95
CA ASN A 274 0.22 -10.62 -6.02
C ASN A 274 0.51 -12.13 -6.15
N ALA A 275 0.05 -12.95 -5.20
CA ALA A 275 0.26 -14.39 -5.16
C ALA A 275 -0.92 -15.22 -5.69
N GLY A 276 -2.03 -14.61 -6.13
CA GLY A 276 -3.25 -15.23 -6.69
C GLY A 276 -3.38 -15.00 -8.18
#